data_435362247b27bc66de4b2e56ba11cd3b
#
_entry.id   435362247b27bc66de4b2e56ba11cd3b
#
_cell.length_a   1.000
_cell.length_b   1.000
_cell.length_c   1.000
_cell.angle_alpha   90.00
_cell.angle_beta   90.00
_cell.angle_gamma   90.00
#
_symmetry.space_group_name_H-M   'P 1'
#
loop_
_entity.id
_entity.type
_entity.pdbx_description
1 polymer ?
#
loop_
_entity_poly.entity_id
_entity_poly.type
_entity_poly.pdbx_seq_one_letter_code
_entity_poly.pdbx_strand_id
1 'polypeptide(L)'
;MAHVIYDNFYLSNEVEDQFNSHLNLQTFCTVDNSLVGTAGMKRRINVYQATNGTEKLAMGEGNTKSIEVSYAEKEYEVLLAQNKFEYFDEQAMTDSMLVPVGTRHMGTDMFNHVNADIFAEFKKASLSHPTAVFDFAAFVDAQALMNLENLEGVSIFGFVCPADMAKIRKALKDDLKYVEAFAKAGYVGTVGGVNLYTKKDATAGEIIIATRDAVTLFNKKGTEIEQPPRSADDANIRKNTIISRKYYLAALTDATKAVKITLTA
;
A
#
# COMPACT_ATOMS: atom_id res chain seq x y z
N MET A 1 -8.31 -30.63 -1.92
CA MET A 1 -7.39 -30.18 -2.99
C MET A 1 -6.23 -31.16 -3.09
N ALA A 2 -5.84 -31.56 -4.28
CA ALA A 2 -4.67 -32.39 -4.48
C ALA A 2 -3.45 -31.48 -4.66
N HIS A 3 -2.49 -31.55 -3.74
CA HIS A 3 -1.18 -30.94 -3.94
C HIS A 3 -0.38 -31.81 -4.90
N VAL A 4 0.36 -31.20 -5.82
CA VAL A 4 1.33 -31.91 -6.64
C VAL A 4 2.58 -32.11 -5.78
N ILE A 5 2.87 -33.36 -5.46
CA ILE A 5 4.03 -33.74 -4.62
C ILE A 5 5.13 -34.21 -5.57
N TYR A 6 6.32 -33.62 -5.43
CA TYR A 6 7.50 -34.02 -6.20
C TYR A 6 8.37 -34.93 -5.34
N ASP A 7 8.62 -36.14 -5.81
CA ASP A 7 9.48 -37.13 -5.13
C ASP A 7 10.98 -36.79 -5.19
N ASN A 8 11.38 -35.70 -5.81
CA ASN A 8 12.76 -35.42 -6.09
C ASN A 8 13.34 -34.36 -5.15
N PHE A 9 14.27 -34.79 -4.33
CA PHE A 9 14.98 -34.09 -3.26
C PHE A 9 15.80 -32.87 -3.69
N TYR A 10 15.95 -32.59 -4.99
CA TYR A 10 16.85 -31.55 -5.54
C TYR A 10 16.22 -30.20 -5.79
N LEU A 11 14.93 -30.04 -5.57
CA LEU A 11 14.22 -28.74 -5.77
C LEU A 11 14.18 -27.84 -4.54
N SER A 12 14.93 -28.19 -3.47
CA SER A 12 14.90 -27.48 -2.19
C SER A 12 15.53 -26.07 -2.21
N ASN A 13 16.26 -25.70 -3.23
CA ASN A 13 16.97 -24.41 -3.28
C ASN A 13 16.45 -23.40 -4.30
N GLU A 14 15.46 -23.76 -5.11
CA GLU A 14 14.96 -22.91 -6.20
C GLU A 14 13.45 -22.74 -6.22
N VAL A 15 12.81 -22.78 -5.07
CA VAL A 15 11.50 -22.13 -4.99
C VAL A 15 11.77 -20.63 -4.85
N GLU A 16 12.24 -20.04 -5.95
CA GLU A 16 12.14 -18.60 -6.13
C GLU A 16 10.67 -18.24 -5.96
N ASP A 17 10.38 -17.50 -4.91
CA ASP A 17 9.07 -16.96 -4.66
C ASP A 17 8.62 -16.18 -5.90
N GLN A 18 7.82 -16.79 -6.74
CA GLN A 18 7.14 -16.12 -7.85
C GLN A 18 6.07 -15.12 -7.34
N PHE A 19 5.96 -14.96 -6.03
CA PHE A 19 5.13 -13.95 -5.39
C PHE A 19 5.89 -12.63 -5.27
N ASN A 20 5.92 -11.92 -6.37
CA ASN A 20 6.86 -10.86 -6.64
C ASN A 20 6.29 -9.48 -6.38
N SER A 21 5.91 -9.15 -5.16
CA SER A 21 5.96 -7.77 -4.76
C SER A 21 7.02 -7.58 -3.68
N HIS A 22 8.28 -7.36 -4.08
CA HIS A 22 9.36 -6.98 -3.15
C HIS A 22 9.11 -5.59 -2.52
N LEU A 23 8.12 -4.85 -3.01
CA LEU A 23 7.77 -3.53 -2.51
C LEU A 23 6.88 -3.63 -1.28
N ASN A 24 7.43 -3.32 -0.11
CA ASN A 24 6.66 -3.24 1.13
C ASN A 24 5.92 -1.89 1.22
N LEU A 25 4.62 -1.89 0.98
CA LEU A 25 3.80 -0.67 1.01
C LEU A 25 3.56 -0.13 2.41
N GLN A 26 3.80 -0.90 3.47
CA GLN A 26 3.69 -0.41 4.84
C GLN A 26 4.71 0.69 5.16
N THR A 27 5.83 0.76 4.43
CA THR A 27 6.82 1.84 4.57
C THR A 27 6.34 3.17 3.99
N PHE A 28 5.36 3.13 3.10
CA PHE A 28 4.79 4.29 2.40
C PHE A 28 3.48 4.79 3.00
N CYS A 29 3.06 4.22 4.12
CA CYS A 29 1.88 4.66 4.85
C CYS A 29 2.22 4.92 6.31
N THR A 30 1.34 5.63 7.00
CA THR A 30 1.41 5.78 8.45
C THR A 30 0.84 4.51 9.09
N VAL A 31 1.57 3.93 10.05
CA VAL A 31 1.11 2.74 10.79
C VAL A 31 0.62 3.17 12.17
N ASP A 32 -0.66 2.91 12.45
CA ASP A 32 -1.30 3.20 13.73
C ASP A 32 -1.64 1.89 14.46
N ASN A 33 -1.03 1.70 15.60
CA ASN A 33 -1.25 0.54 16.47
C ASN A 33 -2.15 0.87 17.68
N SER A 34 -2.82 2.01 17.69
CA SER A 34 -3.67 2.45 18.82
C SER A 34 -4.84 1.51 19.09
N LEU A 35 -5.24 0.71 18.10
CA LEU A 35 -6.30 -0.27 18.24
C LEU A 35 -5.86 -1.59 18.87
N VAL A 36 -4.55 -1.82 19.02
CA VAL A 36 -4.03 -3.06 19.63
C VAL A 36 -4.42 -3.11 21.10
N GLY A 37 -5.05 -4.21 21.51
CA GLY A 37 -5.49 -4.41 22.90
C GLY A 37 -6.75 -3.64 23.31
N THR A 38 -7.34 -2.81 22.46
CA THR A 38 -8.59 -2.10 22.76
C THR A 38 -9.82 -2.94 22.37
N ALA A 39 -10.96 -2.72 23.00
CA ALA A 39 -12.22 -3.31 22.55
C ALA A 39 -12.77 -2.59 21.32
N GLY A 40 -13.50 -3.31 20.46
CA GLY A 40 -14.16 -2.75 19.26
C GLY A 40 -13.41 -3.01 17.95
N MET A 41 -14.17 -3.05 16.87
CA MET A 41 -13.70 -3.32 15.50
C MET A 41 -13.85 -2.10 14.58
N LYS A 42 -14.26 -0.95 15.14
CA LYS A 42 -14.51 0.26 14.37
C LYS A 42 -13.60 1.39 14.85
N ARG A 43 -13.06 2.14 13.91
CA ARG A 43 -12.31 3.37 14.16
C ARG A 43 -13.10 4.54 13.60
N ARG A 44 -13.41 5.50 14.45
CA ARG A 44 -14.00 6.78 14.06
C ARG A 44 -12.92 7.84 14.03
N ILE A 45 -12.83 8.54 12.94
CA ILE A 45 -11.92 9.68 12.77
C ILE A 45 -12.78 10.90 12.51
N ASN A 46 -12.73 11.85 13.42
CA ASN A 46 -13.40 13.14 13.25
C ASN A 46 -12.43 14.09 12.55
N VAL A 47 -12.77 14.47 11.33
CA VAL A 47 -12.04 15.50 10.59
C VAL A 47 -12.68 16.85 10.94
N TYR A 48 -11.95 17.67 11.71
CA TYR A 48 -12.41 18.99 12.09
C TYR A 48 -12.03 20.00 11.00
N GLN A 49 -12.97 20.88 10.70
CA GLN A 49 -12.78 22.03 9.84
C GLN A 49 -13.12 23.28 10.62
N ALA A 50 -12.29 24.31 10.51
CA ALA A 50 -12.52 25.59 11.14
C ALA A 50 -12.49 26.71 10.09
N THR A 51 -13.36 27.68 10.25
CA THR A 51 -13.32 28.91 9.44
C THR A 51 -12.28 29.86 9.99
N ASN A 52 -11.69 30.68 9.11
CA ASN A 52 -10.74 31.71 9.54
C ASN A 52 -11.49 32.90 10.18
N GLY A 53 -11.17 33.20 11.43
CA GLY A 53 -11.79 34.28 12.18
C GLY A 53 -10.81 35.35 12.63
N THR A 54 -9.52 35.31 12.20
CA THR A 54 -8.55 36.30 12.55
C THR A 54 -8.67 37.54 11.70
N GLU A 55 -8.83 38.72 12.35
CA GLU A 55 -8.91 40.04 11.70
C GLU A 55 -7.82 40.95 12.27
N LYS A 56 -7.25 41.78 11.41
CA LYS A 56 -6.39 42.89 11.85
C LYS A 56 -7.28 44.10 12.15
N LEU A 57 -7.33 44.50 13.40
CA LEU A 57 -8.23 45.56 13.87
C LEU A 57 -7.48 46.86 14.05
N ALA A 58 -8.13 47.98 13.71
CA ALA A 58 -7.67 49.30 14.08
C ALA A 58 -8.01 49.60 15.56
N MET A 59 -7.42 50.70 16.08
CA MET A 59 -7.70 51.09 17.47
C MET A 59 -9.17 51.42 17.67
N GLY A 60 -9.81 50.71 18.59
CA GLY A 60 -11.24 50.88 18.91
C GLY A 60 -12.20 50.02 18.10
N GLU A 61 -11.72 49.18 17.20
CA GLU A 61 -12.52 48.19 16.45
C GLU A 61 -12.56 46.83 17.17
N GLY A 62 -13.69 46.15 17.10
CA GLY A 62 -13.89 44.81 17.62
C GLY A 62 -13.90 43.76 16.50
N ASN A 63 -13.58 42.50 16.80
CA ASN A 63 -13.63 41.42 15.86
C ASN A 63 -15.08 41.14 15.40
N THR A 64 -15.32 41.08 14.09
CA THR A 64 -16.65 40.83 13.51
C THR A 64 -16.83 39.38 13.10
N LYS A 65 -15.73 38.64 12.92
CA LYS A 65 -15.73 37.22 12.53
C LYS A 65 -15.47 36.32 13.72
N SER A 66 -16.18 35.22 13.79
CA SER A 66 -15.93 34.15 14.75
C SER A 66 -15.38 32.93 14.02
N ILE A 67 -14.55 32.15 14.72
CA ILE A 67 -14.11 30.84 14.23
C ILE A 67 -15.24 29.87 14.49
N GLU A 68 -15.79 29.32 13.42
CA GLU A 68 -16.76 28.22 13.49
C GLU A 68 -16.05 26.91 13.24
N VAL A 69 -16.24 25.95 14.16
CA VAL A 69 -15.64 24.62 14.05
C VAL A 69 -16.75 23.63 13.70
N SER A 70 -16.59 22.98 12.59
CA SER A 70 -17.42 21.84 12.18
C SER A 70 -16.60 20.56 12.13
N TYR A 71 -17.25 19.41 12.22
CA TYR A 71 -16.56 18.13 12.04
C TYR A 71 -17.34 17.22 11.10
N ALA A 72 -16.60 16.44 10.34
CA ALA A 72 -17.13 15.33 9.56
C ALA A 72 -16.59 14.03 10.16
N GLU A 73 -17.51 13.12 10.50
CA GLU A 73 -17.18 11.81 11.04
C GLU A 73 -16.93 10.82 9.89
N LYS A 74 -15.77 10.16 9.93
CA LYS A 74 -15.46 9.02 9.06
C LYS A 74 -15.33 7.77 9.91
N GLU A 75 -16.17 6.78 9.63
CA GLU A 75 -16.15 5.48 10.30
C GLU A 75 -15.45 4.46 9.42
N TYR A 76 -14.50 3.74 10.02
CA TYR A 76 -13.74 2.68 9.38
C TYR A 76 -13.89 1.38 10.18
N GLU A 77 -14.09 0.27 9.50
CA GLU A 77 -14.26 -1.04 10.11
C GLU A 77 -13.05 -1.92 9.87
N VAL A 78 -12.54 -2.52 10.96
CA VAL A 78 -11.42 -3.46 10.91
C VAL A 78 -11.91 -4.81 10.36
N LEU A 79 -11.24 -5.30 9.33
CA LEU A 79 -11.57 -6.56 8.69
C LEU A 79 -10.59 -7.66 9.12
N LEU A 80 -11.07 -8.90 9.07
CA LEU A 80 -10.27 -10.10 9.26
C LEU A 80 -9.77 -10.59 7.89
N ALA A 81 -8.47 -10.64 7.71
CA ALA A 81 -7.85 -11.40 6.64
C ALA A 81 -7.42 -12.76 7.18
N GLN A 82 -7.82 -13.84 6.53
CA GLN A 82 -7.52 -15.20 6.93
C GLN A 82 -7.20 -16.05 5.71
N ASN A 83 -6.16 -16.86 5.81
CA ASN A 83 -5.91 -17.94 4.89
C ASN A 83 -5.71 -19.25 5.64
N LYS A 84 -5.81 -20.37 4.93
CA LYS A 84 -5.62 -21.70 5.49
C LYS A 84 -4.82 -22.59 4.56
N PHE A 85 -4.01 -23.44 5.13
CA PHE A 85 -3.26 -24.48 4.46
C PHE A 85 -3.66 -25.84 5.04
N GLU A 86 -4.06 -26.78 4.17
CA GLU A 86 -4.50 -28.11 4.55
C GLU A 86 -3.60 -29.16 3.91
N TYR A 87 -3.20 -30.16 4.68
CA TYR A 87 -2.40 -31.29 4.21
C TYR A 87 -2.75 -32.57 4.94
N PHE A 88 -2.41 -33.71 4.34
CA PHE A 88 -2.55 -35.04 4.95
C PHE A 88 -1.21 -35.54 5.48
N ASP A 89 -1.24 -36.39 6.50
CA ASP A 89 -0.02 -36.92 7.11
C ASP A 89 0.85 -37.64 6.09
N GLU A 90 0.26 -38.40 5.17
CA GLU A 90 0.96 -39.12 4.12
C GLU A 90 1.70 -38.19 3.15
N GLN A 91 1.13 -37.03 2.85
CA GLN A 91 1.78 -36.02 2.02
C GLN A 91 3.01 -35.44 2.70
N ALA A 92 2.91 -35.14 4.00
CA ALA A 92 4.02 -34.64 4.79
C ALA A 92 5.14 -35.69 5.00
N MET A 93 4.78 -37.00 5.04
CA MET A 93 5.75 -38.09 5.09
C MET A 93 6.47 -38.27 3.76
N THR A 94 5.78 -38.05 2.65
CA THR A 94 6.35 -38.18 1.30
C THR A 94 7.25 -36.96 0.97
N ASP A 95 6.79 -35.75 1.33
CA ASP A 95 7.51 -34.50 1.10
C ASP A 95 7.68 -33.72 2.40
N SER A 96 8.89 -33.77 2.95
CA SER A 96 9.24 -33.07 4.19
C SER A 96 9.22 -31.55 4.07
N MET A 97 9.29 -31.00 2.83
CA MET A 97 9.28 -29.56 2.58
C MET A 97 7.86 -28.99 2.40
N LEU A 98 6.84 -29.84 2.26
CA LEU A 98 5.47 -29.42 2.01
C LEU A 98 4.96 -28.43 3.08
N VAL A 99 5.16 -28.74 4.36
CA VAL A 99 4.66 -27.91 5.47
C VAL A 99 5.46 -26.60 5.60
N PRO A 100 6.82 -26.61 5.62
CA PRO A 100 7.60 -25.39 5.66
C PRO A 100 7.30 -24.44 4.49
N VAL A 101 7.24 -24.98 3.26
CA VAL A 101 6.92 -24.19 2.07
C VAL A 101 5.49 -23.67 2.13
N GLY A 102 4.51 -24.49 2.49
CA GLY A 102 3.11 -24.09 2.63
C GLY A 102 2.93 -22.96 3.65
N THR A 103 3.57 -23.06 4.81
CA THR A 103 3.52 -22.01 5.85
C THR A 103 4.18 -20.71 5.38
N ARG A 104 5.31 -20.81 4.67
CA ARG A 104 5.97 -19.65 4.09
C ARG A 104 5.09 -18.94 3.06
N HIS A 105 4.42 -19.71 2.19
CA HIS A 105 3.47 -19.16 1.23
C HIS A 105 2.28 -18.49 1.90
N MET A 106 1.76 -19.03 2.99
CA MET A 106 0.69 -18.36 3.78
C MET A 106 1.13 -16.98 4.26
N GLY A 107 2.36 -16.86 4.76
CA GLY A 107 2.93 -15.58 5.20
C GLY A 107 3.07 -14.58 4.04
N THR A 108 3.60 -15.05 2.91
CA THR A 108 3.78 -14.22 1.71
C THR A 108 2.43 -13.78 1.12
N ASP A 109 1.44 -14.66 1.07
CA ASP A 109 0.09 -14.35 0.61
C ASP A 109 -0.57 -13.29 1.50
N MET A 110 -0.49 -13.43 2.82
CA MET A 110 -0.98 -12.43 3.76
C MET A 110 -0.31 -11.07 3.56
N PHE A 111 1.01 -11.03 3.37
CA PHE A 111 1.77 -9.83 3.10
C PHE A 111 1.32 -9.16 1.78
N ASN A 112 1.15 -9.94 0.73
CA ASN A 112 0.70 -9.44 -0.57
C ASN A 112 -0.73 -8.90 -0.50
N HIS A 113 -1.61 -9.54 0.29
CA HIS A 113 -2.98 -9.08 0.50
C HIS A 113 -3.01 -7.72 1.21
N VAL A 114 -2.24 -7.57 2.30
CA VAL A 114 -2.10 -6.26 2.99
C VAL A 114 -1.58 -5.18 2.04
N ASN A 115 -0.58 -5.49 1.23
CA ASN A 115 -0.05 -4.55 0.24
C ASN A 115 -1.07 -4.19 -0.84
N ALA A 116 -1.88 -5.15 -1.28
CA ALA A 116 -2.95 -4.89 -2.25
C ALA A 116 -4.02 -3.95 -1.69
N ASP A 117 -4.41 -4.14 -0.43
CA ASP A 117 -5.38 -3.28 0.25
C ASP A 117 -4.84 -1.86 0.44
N ILE A 118 -3.60 -1.70 0.90
CA ILE A 118 -2.95 -0.38 1.00
C ILE A 118 -2.93 0.31 -0.37
N PHE A 119 -2.57 -0.42 -1.42
CA PHE A 119 -2.54 0.14 -2.77
C PHE A 119 -3.92 0.51 -3.29
N ALA A 120 -4.95 -0.29 -2.97
CA ALA A 120 -6.34 0.02 -3.31
C ALA A 120 -6.81 1.34 -2.66
N GLU A 121 -6.34 1.63 -1.43
CA GLU A 121 -6.63 2.91 -0.77
C GLU A 121 -5.93 4.09 -1.46
N PHE A 122 -4.67 3.94 -1.88
CA PHE A 122 -4.00 4.97 -2.68
C PHE A 122 -4.71 5.25 -4.01
N LYS A 123 -5.29 4.23 -4.64
CA LYS A 123 -6.09 4.40 -5.88
C LYS A 123 -7.36 5.23 -5.69
N LYS A 124 -7.85 5.40 -4.45
CA LYS A 124 -9.01 6.25 -4.13
C LYS A 124 -8.68 7.74 -4.08
N ALA A 125 -7.44 8.15 -4.40
CA ALA A 125 -7.06 9.56 -4.50
C ALA A 125 -8.09 10.35 -5.32
N SER A 126 -8.63 11.42 -4.72
CA SER A 126 -9.66 12.26 -5.34
C SER A 126 -9.09 13.33 -6.27
N LEU A 127 -7.87 13.78 -6.01
CA LEU A 127 -7.17 14.73 -6.86
C LEU A 127 -6.68 14.01 -8.12
N SER A 128 -6.94 14.59 -9.29
CA SER A 128 -6.56 14.02 -10.57
C SER A 128 -5.94 15.08 -11.48
N HIS A 129 -4.83 14.72 -12.12
CA HIS A 129 -4.16 15.54 -13.14
C HIS A 129 -4.14 14.78 -14.47
N PRO A 130 -5.00 15.12 -15.44
CA PRO A 130 -4.95 14.53 -16.76
C PRO A 130 -3.78 15.11 -17.56
N THR A 131 -3.01 14.25 -18.22
CA THR A 131 -1.89 14.66 -19.08
C THR A 131 -1.85 13.84 -20.37
N ALA A 132 -1.28 14.39 -21.42
CA ALA A 132 -1.04 13.66 -22.67
C ALA A 132 0.27 12.86 -22.64
N VAL A 133 1.25 13.28 -21.82
CA VAL A 133 2.57 12.65 -21.73
C VAL A 133 3.03 12.68 -20.26
N PHE A 134 3.72 11.65 -19.83
CA PHE A 134 4.38 11.60 -18.52
C PHE A 134 5.75 12.28 -18.59
N ASP A 135 5.76 13.61 -18.71
CA ASP A 135 6.95 14.45 -18.72
C ASP A 135 7.24 15.05 -17.33
N PHE A 136 8.29 15.84 -17.22
CA PHE A 136 8.66 16.53 -16.00
C PHE A 136 7.56 17.49 -15.50
N ALA A 137 6.90 18.21 -16.42
CA ALA A 137 5.85 19.16 -16.09
C ALA A 137 4.65 18.48 -15.44
N ALA A 138 4.23 17.32 -15.95
CA ALA A 138 3.12 16.56 -15.39
C ALA A 138 3.32 16.19 -13.90
N PHE A 139 4.56 15.88 -13.51
CA PHE A 139 4.87 15.59 -12.10
C PHE A 139 4.86 16.84 -11.22
N VAL A 140 5.37 17.96 -11.72
CA VAL A 140 5.37 19.23 -11.00
C VAL A 140 3.95 19.77 -10.82
N ASP A 141 3.14 19.74 -11.88
CA ASP A 141 1.76 20.20 -11.85
C ASP A 141 0.90 19.33 -10.93
N ALA A 142 1.12 18.02 -10.93
CA ALA A 142 0.44 17.11 -9.99
C ALA A 142 0.79 17.41 -8.53
N GLN A 143 2.05 17.73 -8.24
CA GLN A 143 2.45 18.15 -6.89
C GLN A 143 1.79 19.46 -6.46
N ALA A 144 1.67 20.41 -7.38
CA ALA A 144 1.02 21.69 -7.09
C ALA A 144 -0.44 21.51 -6.62
N LEU A 145 -1.15 20.49 -7.12
CA LEU A 145 -2.51 20.16 -6.69
C LEU A 145 -2.60 19.72 -5.23
N MET A 146 -1.53 19.17 -4.66
CA MET A 146 -1.50 18.79 -3.24
C MET A 146 -1.39 19.98 -2.31
N ASN A 147 -1.04 21.18 -2.83
CA ASN A 147 -0.87 22.43 -2.09
C ASN A 147 -0.08 22.25 -0.77
N LEU A 148 1.03 21.51 -0.85
CA LEU A 148 1.89 21.24 0.29
C LEU A 148 2.72 22.47 0.63
N GLU A 149 2.61 22.93 1.88
CA GLU A 149 3.50 23.94 2.45
C GLU A 149 4.79 23.27 2.90
N ASN A 150 5.92 23.94 2.72
CA ASN A 150 7.23 23.50 3.19
C ASN A 150 7.61 22.08 2.72
N LEU A 151 7.97 21.96 1.45
CA LEU A 151 8.38 20.68 0.83
C LEU A 151 9.70 20.10 1.38
N GLU A 152 10.47 20.89 2.15
CA GLU A 152 11.68 20.41 2.78
C GLU A 152 11.35 19.35 3.84
N GLY A 153 11.87 18.13 3.64
CA GLY A 153 11.64 17.01 4.56
C GLY A 153 10.39 16.19 4.29
N VAL A 154 9.52 16.58 3.35
CA VAL A 154 8.38 15.75 2.92
C VAL A 154 8.83 14.76 1.86
N SER A 155 8.76 13.47 2.15
CA SER A 155 9.04 12.44 1.15
C SER A 155 7.79 12.21 0.30
N ILE A 156 7.89 12.61 -0.97
CA ILE A 156 6.85 12.36 -1.98
C ILE A 156 7.27 11.15 -2.79
N PHE A 157 6.37 10.21 -2.98
CA PHE A 157 6.61 9.00 -3.76
C PHE A 157 5.53 8.81 -4.83
N GLY A 158 5.89 8.10 -5.89
CA GLY A 158 5.00 7.78 -7.00
C GLY A 158 5.03 6.29 -7.33
N PHE A 159 3.86 5.67 -7.46
CA PHE A 159 3.71 4.29 -7.91
C PHE A 159 3.42 4.26 -9.40
N VAL A 160 4.26 3.56 -10.16
CA VAL A 160 4.25 3.53 -11.62
C VAL A 160 4.20 2.11 -12.12
N CYS A 161 3.38 1.85 -13.14
CA CYS A 161 3.41 0.58 -13.87
C CYS A 161 4.74 0.43 -14.64
N PRO A 162 5.33 -0.78 -14.76
CA PRO A 162 6.55 -0.99 -15.54
C PRO A 162 6.46 -0.49 -17.00
N ALA A 163 5.27 -0.60 -17.63
CA ALA A 163 5.04 -0.09 -18.98
C ALA A 163 5.11 1.45 -19.05
N ASP A 164 4.59 2.13 -18.03
CA ASP A 164 4.59 3.59 -17.98
C ASP A 164 5.95 4.14 -17.55
N MET A 165 6.72 3.40 -16.76
CA MET A 165 8.12 3.72 -16.52
C MET A 165 8.92 3.81 -17.83
N ALA A 166 8.63 2.95 -18.80
CA ALA A 166 9.25 3.03 -20.12
C ALA A 166 8.82 4.29 -20.89
N LYS A 167 7.58 4.76 -20.72
CA LYS A 167 7.10 6.02 -21.33
C LYS A 167 7.78 7.22 -20.67
N ILE A 168 7.90 7.24 -19.34
CA ILE A 168 8.62 8.29 -18.60
C ILE A 168 10.07 8.39 -19.08
N ARG A 169 10.78 7.26 -19.19
CA ARG A 169 12.16 7.24 -19.69
C ARG A 169 12.29 7.79 -21.12
N LYS A 170 11.31 7.50 -21.99
CA LYS A 170 11.28 8.04 -23.35
C LYS A 170 10.99 9.54 -23.36
N ALA A 171 10.06 10.03 -22.54
CA ALA A 171 9.73 11.44 -22.43
C ALA A 171 10.90 12.27 -21.90
N LEU A 172 11.64 11.76 -20.91
CA LEU A 172 12.77 12.46 -20.29
C LEU A 172 14.11 12.25 -21.03
N LYS A 173 14.12 11.54 -22.16
CA LYS A 173 15.36 11.17 -22.86
C LYS A 173 16.23 12.40 -23.22
N ASP A 174 15.63 13.46 -23.71
CA ASP A 174 16.36 14.64 -24.17
C ASP A 174 16.85 15.49 -23.00
N ASP A 175 16.13 15.51 -21.89
CA ASP A 175 16.50 16.24 -20.67
C ASP A 175 17.63 15.54 -19.90
N LEU A 176 17.63 14.22 -19.89
CA LEU A 176 18.55 13.40 -19.09
C LEU A 176 19.72 12.79 -19.87
N LYS A 177 19.85 13.05 -21.17
CA LYS A 177 20.89 12.45 -22.03
C LYS A 177 22.34 12.68 -21.55
N TYR A 178 22.57 13.76 -20.81
CA TYR A 178 23.89 14.11 -20.27
C TYR A 178 24.12 13.55 -18.85
N VAL A 179 23.10 12.94 -18.23
CA VAL A 179 23.24 12.29 -16.91
C VAL A 179 23.80 10.90 -17.09
N GLU A 180 25.00 10.63 -16.57
CA GLU A 180 25.72 9.36 -16.77
C GLU A 180 24.90 8.15 -16.32
N ALA A 181 24.22 8.23 -15.17
CA ALA A 181 23.38 7.15 -14.65
C ALA A 181 22.21 6.83 -15.58
N PHE A 182 21.60 7.84 -16.21
CA PHE A 182 20.54 7.65 -17.20
C PHE A 182 21.08 7.10 -18.51
N ALA A 183 22.19 7.64 -19.00
CA ALA A 183 22.80 7.23 -20.27
C ALA A 183 23.25 5.77 -20.24
N LYS A 184 23.83 5.29 -19.12
CA LYS A 184 24.31 3.91 -18.97
C LYS A 184 23.24 2.90 -18.58
N ALA A 185 22.36 3.24 -17.66
CA ALA A 185 21.42 2.30 -17.05
C ALA A 185 19.94 2.65 -17.30
N GLY A 186 19.63 3.79 -17.92
CA GLY A 186 18.26 4.29 -18.05
C GLY A 186 17.58 4.54 -16.70
N TYR A 187 18.39 4.83 -15.66
CA TYR A 187 17.89 5.00 -14.30
C TYR A 187 17.16 6.34 -14.17
N VAL A 188 15.91 6.27 -13.74
CA VAL A 188 15.09 7.41 -13.34
C VAL A 188 14.55 7.08 -11.96
N GLY A 189 15.21 7.60 -10.92
CA GLY A 189 14.79 7.37 -9.53
C GLY A 189 13.84 8.42 -9.02
N THR A 190 14.05 9.68 -9.40
CA THR A 190 13.30 10.83 -8.93
C THR A 190 13.00 11.76 -10.08
N VAL A 191 11.74 12.19 -10.21
CA VAL A 191 11.28 13.17 -11.22
C VAL A 191 10.52 14.27 -10.49
N GLY A 192 10.95 15.52 -10.66
CA GLY A 192 10.31 16.68 -10.03
C GLY A 192 10.21 16.57 -8.50
N GLY A 193 11.16 15.88 -7.81
CA GLY A 193 11.10 15.65 -6.37
C GLY A 193 10.26 14.44 -5.95
N VAL A 194 9.62 13.72 -6.90
CA VAL A 194 8.87 12.49 -6.62
C VAL A 194 9.77 11.28 -6.79
N ASN A 195 9.90 10.47 -5.75
CA ASN A 195 10.60 9.19 -5.81
C ASN A 195 9.72 8.13 -6.49
N LEU A 196 10.15 7.60 -7.62
CA LEU A 196 9.37 6.66 -8.41
C LEU A 196 9.65 5.20 -8.00
N TYR A 197 8.57 4.48 -7.73
CA TYR A 197 8.59 3.05 -7.41
C TYR A 197 7.76 2.28 -8.42
N THR A 198 8.36 1.27 -9.03
CA THR A 198 7.64 0.39 -9.95
C THR A 198 6.79 -0.61 -9.17
N LYS A 199 5.49 -0.66 -9.49
CA LYS A 199 4.57 -1.65 -8.95
C LYS A 199 3.92 -2.42 -10.09
N LYS A 200 4.07 -3.74 -10.05
CA LYS A 200 3.58 -4.65 -11.10
C LYS A 200 2.07 -4.56 -11.32
N ASP A 201 1.31 -4.40 -10.23
CA ASP A 201 -0.16 -4.35 -10.24
C ASP A 201 -0.72 -2.93 -10.41
N ALA A 202 0.13 -1.94 -10.70
CA ALA A 202 -0.33 -0.60 -11.00
C ALA A 202 -1.05 -0.59 -12.37
N THR A 203 -2.10 0.21 -12.46
CA THR A 203 -2.87 0.36 -13.70
C THR A 203 -2.04 1.11 -14.73
N ALA A 204 -1.95 0.58 -15.95
CA ALA A 204 -1.27 1.27 -17.03
C ALA A 204 -2.00 2.57 -17.40
N GLY A 205 -1.23 3.65 -17.59
CA GLY A 205 -1.77 4.98 -17.85
C GLY A 205 -2.14 5.78 -16.59
N GLU A 206 -1.90 5.22 -15.40
CA GLU A 206 -2.14 5.90 -14.12
C GLU A 206 -0.88 5.90 -13.26
N ILE A 207 -0.50 7.07 -12.75
CA ILE A 207 0.57 7.23 -11.76
C ILE A 207 -0.04 7.80 -10.50
N ILE A 208 0.18 7.18 -9.36
CA ILE A 208 -0.32 7.64 -8.07
C ILE A 208 0.85 8.30 -7.34
N ILE A 209 0.75 9.59 -7.11
CA ILE A 209 1.72 10.37 -6.32
C ILE A 209 1.10 10.61 -4.96
N ALA A 210 1.84 10.33 -3.90
CA ALA A 210 1.35 10.52 -2.54
C ALA A 210 2.46 10.84 -1.55
N THR A 211 2.07 11.32 -0.39
CA THR A 211 2.90 11.40 0.80
C THR A 211 2.53 10.28 1.77
N ARG A 212 3.39 10.02 2.75
CA ARG A 212 3.19 8.96 3.73
C ARG A 212 1.90 9.12 4.55
N ASP A 213 1.48 10.35 4.78
CA ASP A 213 0.31 10.67 5.61
C ASP A 213 -1.03 10.51 4.88
N ALA A 214 -1.01 10.23 3.56
CA ALA A 214 -2.22 10.06 2.77
C ALA A 214 -3.02 8.82 3.22
N VAL A 215 -2.33 7.70 3.46
CA VAL A 215 -2.96 6.43 3.86
C VAL A 215 -2.44 6.01 5.23
N THR A 216 -3.35 5.55 6.08
CA THR A 216 -3.03 4.98 7.39
C THR A 216 -3.41 3.52 7.46
N LEU A 217 -2.48 2.69 7.91
CA LEU A 217 -2.69 1.28 8.22
C LEU A 217 -2.95 1.13 9.72
N PHE A 218 -4.18 0.82 10.09
CA PHE A 218 -4.56 0.52 11.47
C PHE A 218 -4.40 -0.97 11.73
N ASN A 219 -3.51 -1.33 12.65
CA ASN A 219 -3.36 -2.70 13.10
C ASN A 219 -4.19 -2.92 14.37
N LYS A 220 -5.02 -3.95 14.36
CA LYS A 220 -5.77 -4.41 15.54
C LYS A 220 -5.07 -5.57 16.21
N LYS A 221 -4.55 -6.50 15.43
CA LYS A 221 -3.80 -7.67 15.89
C LYS A 221 -2.77 -8.06 14.83
N GLY A 222 -1.59 -8.45 15.29
CA GLY A 222 -0.54 -8.97 14.42
C GLY A 222 -0.96 -10.27 13.73
N THR A 223 -0.12 -10.75 12.84
CA THR A 223 -0.36 -12.05 12.19
C THR A 223 -0.24 -13.17 13.21
N GLU A 224 -1.28 -13.99 13.31
CA GLU A 224 -1.34 -15.17 14.14
C GLU A 224 -1.36 -16.40 13.26
N ILE A 225 -0.57 -17.39 13.63
CA ILE A 225 -0.58 -18.72 13.00
C ILE A 225 -1.02 -19.72 14.05
N GLU A 226 -2.06 -20.47 13.76
CA GLU A 226 -2.65 -21.46 14.64
C GLU A 226 -2.82 -22.78 13.90
N GLN A 227 -2.47 -23.87 14.57
CA GLN A 227 -2.82 -25.22 14.14
C GLN A 227 -3.84 -25.77 15.14
N PRO A 228 -5.14 -25.71 14.81
CA PRO A 228 -6.17 -26.23 15.71
C PRO A 228 -6.03 -27.74 15.86
N PRO A 229 -6.45 -28.30 17.00
CA PRO A 229 -6.54 -29.75 17.16
C PRO A 229 -7.49 -30.33 16.11
N ARG A 230 -7.18 -31.53 15.61
CA ARG A 230 -8.00 -32.22 14.62
C ARG A 230 -9.41 -32.46 15.15
N SER A 231 -10.43 -32.22 14.35
CA SER A 231 -11.77 -32.75 14.58
C SER A 231 -11.77 -34.28 14.45
N ALA A 232 -12.82 -34.95 14.94
CA ALA A 232 -12.94 -36.41 14.80
C ALA A 232 -12.92 -36.83 13.31
N ASP A 233 -13.59 -36.06 12.45
CA ASP A 233 -13.63 -36.32 11.02
C ASP A 233 -12.27 -36.11 10.35
N ASP A 234 -11.56 -35.01 10.71
CA ASP A 234 -10.23 -34.74 10.18
C ASP A 234 -9.20 -35.76 10.67
N ALA A 235 -9.33 -36.23 11.92
CA ALA A 235 -8.48 -37.30 12.47
C ALA A 235 -8.67 -38.62 11.73
N ASN A 236 -9.90 -38.96 11.37
CA ASN A 236 -10.22 -40.18 10.62
C ASN A 236 -9.55 -40.21 9.24
N ILE A 237 -9.46 -39.03 8.57
CA ILE A 237 -8.82 -38.87 7.25
C ILE A 237 -7.38 -38.37 7.35
N ARG A 238 -6.81 -38.23 8.54
CA ARG A 238 -5.44 -37.77 8.83
C ARG A 238 -5.10 -36.40 8.24
N LYS A 239 -6.11 -35.52 8.20
CA LYS A 239 -6.00 -34.16 7.70
C LYS A 239 -5.52 -33.19 8.79
N ASN A 240 -4.58 -32.32 8.43
CA ASN A 240 -4.13 -31.19 9.25
C ASN A 240 -4.52 -29.87 8.60
N THR A 241 -4.80 -28.88 9.43
CA THR A 241 -5.12 -27.53 8.99
C THR A 241 -4.25 -26.52 9.75
N ILE A 242 -3.58 -25.64 9.04
CA ILE A 242 -2.89 -24.48 9.58
C ILE A 242 -3.65 -23.24 9.13
N ILE A 243 -3.93 -22.32 10.06
CA ILE A 243 -4.70 -21.10 9.80
C ILE A 243 -3.82 -19.90 10.15
N SER A 244 -3.73 -18.94 9.23
CA SER A 244 -3.12 -17.64 9.51
C SER A 244 -4.19 -16.56 9.49
N ARG A 245 -4.15 -15.64 10.46
CA ARG A 245 -5.13 -14.57 10.64
C ARG A 245 -4.43 -13.25 10.92
N LYS A 246 -4.98 -12.17 10.38
CA LYS A 246 -4.56 -10.81 10.69
C LYS A 246 -5.77 -9.88 10.73
N TYR A 247 -5.84 -9.01 11.74
CA TYR A 247 -6.88 -7.99 11.88
C TYR A 247 -6.26 -6.62 11.60
N TYR A 248 -6.66 -6.01 10.52
CA TYR A 248 -6.16 -4.70 10.11
C TYR A 248 -7.19 -3.94 9.28
N LEU A 249 -6.89 -2.69 9.03
CA LEU A 249 -7.63 -1.81 8.15
C LEU A 249 -6.64 -0.87 7.47
N ALA A 250 -6.66 -0.79 6.15
CA ALA A 250 -6.04 0.30 5.39
C ALA A 250 -7.12 1.34 5.07
N ALA A 251 -6.82 2.62 5.24
CA ALA A 251 -7.74 3.70 4.94
C ALA A 251 -7.04 4.93 4.39
N LEU A 252 -7.63 5.56 3.38
CA LEU A 252 -7.23 6.88 2.90
C LEU A 252 -7.71 7.93 3.91
N THR A 253 -6.81 8.36 4.79
CA THR A 253 -7.11 9.30 5.87
C THR A 253 -7.10 10.74 5.41
N ASP A 254 -6.14 11.10 4.54
CA ASP A 254 -6.02 12.45 3.97
C ASP A 254 -5.99 12.40 2.44
N ALA A 255 -7.13 12.67 1.82
CA ALA A 255 -7.28 12.66 0.37
C ALA A 255 -6.56 13.83 -0.33
N THR A 256 -6.18 14.88 0.41
CA THR A 256 -5.47 16.04 -0.17
C THR A 256 -3.99 15.74 -0.42
N LYS A 257 -3.46 14.68 0.19
CA LYS A 257 -2.06 14.25 0.12
C LYS A 257 -1.80 13.11 -0.87
N ALA A 258 -2.76 12.84 -1.75
CA ALA A 258 -2.62 11.86 -2.82
C ALA A 258 -3.24 12.41 -4.11
N VAL A 259 -2.49 12.30 -5.21
CA VAL A 259 -2.89 12.76 -6.56
C VAL A 259 -2.69 11.62 -7.55
N LYS A 260 -3.62 11.49 -8.47
CA LYS A 260 -3.56 10.56 -9.58
C LYS A 260 -3.24 11.32 -10.87
N ILE A 261 -2.13 10.99 -11.54
CA ILE A 261 -1.87 11.44 -12.91
C ILE A 261 -2.48 10.40 -13.84
N THR A 262 -3.33 10.85 -14.77
CA THR A 262 -3.99 9.98 -15.75
C THR A 262 -3.58 10.37 -17.15
N LEU A 263 -3.14 9.39 -17.94
CA LEU A 263 -2.81 9.59 -19.34
C LEU A 263 -4.12 9.73 -20.15
N THR A 264 -4.31 10.88 -20.77
CA THR A 264 -5.39 11.09 -21.73
C THR A 264 -4.96 10.56 -23.09
N ALA A 265 -5.83 9.75 -23.72
CA ALA A 265 -5.58 9.19 -25.05
C ALA A 265 -5.62 10.27 -26.13
#